data_ebc4dae5a78d08bd42797aed7c03fb33
#
_entry.id   ebc4dae5a78d08bd42797aed7c03fb33
#
_cell.length_a   1.000
_cell.length_b   1.000
_cell.length_c   1.000
_cell.angle_alpha   90.00
_cell.angle_beta   90.00
_cell.angle_gamma   90.00
#
_symmetry.space_group_name_H-M   'P 1'
#
loop_
_entity.id
_entity.type
_entity.pdbx_description
1 polymer ?
#
loop_
_entity_poly.entity_id
_entity_poly.type
_entity_poly.pdbx_seq_one_letter_code
_entity_poly.pdbx_strand_id
1 'polypeptide(L)'
;MSLKFRKKPVVVEAYQMTEDRRANDDWPEWLRSAWRRHRETPGSLYPTNRGTACGMLSIGTLEGPLLVSWGDWIIRGVAGEIYPCKPDVFAATYEPCTGDVS
;
A
#
# COMPACT_ATOMS: atom_id res chain seq x y z
N MET A 1 15.97 -31.84 7.53
CA MET A 1 16.30 -30.83 8.58
C MET A 1 15.99 -29.45 8.04
N SER A 2 15.27 -28.66 8.80
CA SER A 2 14.95 -27.32 8.37
C SER A 2 15.93 -26.32 8.98
N LEU A 3 16.20 -25.28 8.22
CA LEU A 3 17.03 -24.17 8.71
C LEU A 3 16.10 -23.05 9.19
N LYS A 4 16.58 -22.29 10.13
CA LYS A 4 15.84 -21.15 10.67
C LYS A 4 16.32 -19.88 10.00
N PHE A 5 15.40 -19.02 9.65
CA PHE A 5 15.70 -17.73 9.04
C PHE A 5 14.99 -16.64 9.80
N ARG A 6 15.62 -15.49 9.86
CA ARG A 6 15.04 -14.31 10.47
C ARG A 6 14.83 -13.27 9.38
N LYS A 7 13.67 -12.67 9.39
CA LYS A 7 13.40 -11.56 8.48
C LYS A 7 14.30 -10.38 8.86
N LYS A 8 15.01 -9.85 7.89
CA LYS A 8 15.86 -8.70 8.14
C LYS A 8 14.99 -7.49 8.45
N PRO A 9 15.41 -6.66 9.42
CA PRO A 9 14.69 -5.41 9.66
C PRO A 9 14.79 -4.50 8.45
N VAL A 10 13.64 -4.04 7.98
CA VAL A 10 13.56 -3.18 6.80
C VAL A 10 12.64 -2.04 7.12
N VAL A 11 13.04 -0.84 6.70
CA VAL A 11 12.16 0.32 6.81
C VAL A 11 11.38 0.42 5.52
N VAL A 12 10.06 0.54 5.64
CA VAL A 12 9.18 0.72 4.48
C VAL A 12 8.39 2.00 4.69
N GLU A 13 7.90 2.55 3.59
CA GLU A 13 6.99 3.68 3.64
C GLU A 13 5.58 3.15 3.52
N ALA A 14 4.64 3.82 4.21
CA ALA A 14 3.26 3.37 4.18
C ALA A 14 2.34 4.56 4.34
N TYR A 15 1.15 4.45 3.77
CA TYR A 15 0.13 5.50 3.87
C TYR A 15 -1.22 4.81 4.06
N GLN A 16 -1.93 5.19 5.12
CA GLN A 16 -3.23 4.60 5.37
C GLN A 16 -4.28 5.32 4.52
N MET A 17 -4.94 4.57 3.66
CA MET A 17 -5.93 5.14 2.76
C MET A 17 -7.30 5.07 3.40
N THR A 18 -7.90 6.22 3.61
CA THR A 18 -9.26 6.33 4.12
C THR A 18 -10.08 7.10 3.12
N GLU A 19 -11.40 7.04 3.30
CA GLU A 19 -12.29 7.79 2.41
C GLU A 19 -11.99 9.28 2.45
N ASP A 20 -11.71 9.81 3.63
CA ASP A 20 -11.35 11.22 3.77
C ASP A 20 -10.05 11.55 3.06
N ARG A 21 -9.04 10.69 3.24
CA ARG A 21 -7.73 10.93 2.63
C ARG A 21 -7.75 10.77 1.13
N ARG A 22 -8.71 10.01 0.62
CA ARG A 22 -8.88 9.86 -0.82
C ARG A 22 -9.08 11.22 -1.48
N ALA A 23 -9.78 12.13 -0.81
CA ALA A 23 -10.10 13.44 -1.34
C ALA A 23 -9.04 14.50 -1.01
N ASN A 24 -8.07 14.18 -0.18
CA ASN A 24 -7.04 15.13 0.23
C ASN A 24 -5.88 15.13 -0.76
N ASP A 25 -5.08 16.19 -0.70
CA ASP A 25 -3.93 16.35 -1.58
C ASP A 25 -2.60 16.06 -0.87
N ASP A 26 -2.62 15.49 0.31
CA ASP A 26 -1.42 15.31 1.09
C ASP A 26 -0.81 13.91 0.93
N TRP A 27 -1.08 13.27 -0.17
CA TRP A 27 -0.49 11.96 -0.48
C TRP A 27 1.02 12.10 -0.67
N PRO A 28 1.82 11.12 -0.22
CA PRO A 28 3.24 11.14 -0.54
C PRO A 28 3.49 11.02 -2.03
N GLU A 29 4.65 11.50 -2.46
CA GLU A 29 4.92 11.56 -3.89
C GLU A 29 4.92 10.18 -4.55
N TRP A 30 5.40 9.15 -3.84
CA TRP A 30 5.40 7.82 -4.43
C TRP A 30 3.97 7.32 -4.68
N LEU A 31 3.01 7.75 -3.88
CA LEU A 31 1.62 7.38 -4.08
C LEU A 31 0.99 8.18 -5.22
N ARG A 32 1.37 9.44 -5.33
CA ARG A 32 0.92 10.26 -6.46
C ARG A 32 1.45 9.71 -7.78
N SER A 33 2.69 9.23 -7.78
CA SER A 33 3.25 8.58 -8.97
C SER A 33 2.45 7.35 -9.36
N ALA A 34 2.06 6.55 -8.39
CA ALA A 34 1.23 5.37 -8.66
C ALA A 34 -0.11 5.77 -9.28
N TRP A 35 -0.70 6.85 -8.80
CA TRP A 35 -1.97 7.36 -9.33
C TRP A 35 -1.84 7.80 -10.78
N ARG A 36 -0.67 8.31 -11.17
CA ARG A 36 -0.44 8.79 -12.52
C ARG A 36 -0.08 7.68 -13.51
N ARG A 37 0.20 6.47 -13.02
CA ARG A 37 0.52 5.35 -13.92
C ARG A 37 -0.73 4.90 -14.66
N HIS A 38 -0.50 4.34 -15.84
CA HIS A 38 -1.59 3.79 -16.62
C HIS A 38 -2.31 2.71 -15.82
N ARG A 39 -3.64 2.76 -15.84
CA ARG A 39 -4.47 1.83 -15.08
C ARG A 39 -4.09 0.39 -15.39
N GLU A 40 -4.09 -0.43 -14.33
CA GLU A 40 -3.84 -1.87 -14.38
C GLU A 40 -2.38 -2.25 -14.65
N THR A 41 -1.50 -1.29 -14.91
CA THR A 41 -0.09 -1.65 -14.99
C THR A 41 0.45 -1.91 -13.58
N PRO A 42 1.50 -2.75 -13.45
CA PRO A 42 2.04 -3.02 -12.12
C PRO A 42 2.49 -1.73 -11.43
N GLY A 43 2.05 -1.57 -10.19
CA GLY A 43 2.36 -0.38 -9.41
C GLY A 43 1.43 0.79 -9.62
N SER A 44 0.35 0.61 -10.39
CA SER A 44 -0.65 1.67 -10.59
C SER A 44 -1.65 1.65 -9.45
N LEU A 45 -2.16 2.84 -9.11
CA LEU A 45 -3.27 3.00 -8.18
C LEU A 45 -4.39 3.68 -8.93
N TYR A 46 -5.59 3.09 -8.91
CA TYR A 46 -6.70 3.60 -9.70
C TYR A 46 -8.02 3.28 -9.01
N PRO A 47 -9.09 4.04 -9.35
CA PRO A 47 -10.40 3.74 -8.77
C PRO A 47 -10.92 2.42 -9.31
N THR A 48 -11.46 1.61 -8.40
CA THR A 48 -12.18 0.43 -8.82
C THR A 48 -13.64 0.79 -9.03
N ASN A 49 -14.25 0.22 -10.05
CA ASN A 49 -15.66 0.48 -10.34
C ASN A 49 -16.41 -0.81 -10.55
N ARG A 50 -16.05 -1.84 -9.77
CA ARG A 50 -16.70 -3.13 -9.85
C ARG A 50 -17.68 -3.30 -8.70
N GLY A 51 -18.93 -3.50 -9.02
CA GLY A 51 -19.97 -3.88 -8.07
C GLY A 51 -20.00 -3.01 -6.84
N THR A 52 -20.09 -3.65 -5.69
CA THR A 52 -20.21 -2.95 -4.41
C THR A 52 -18.91 -2.29 -3.98
N ALA A 53 -17.82 -2.57 -4.66
CA ALA A 53 -16.53 -1.93 -4.36
C ALA A 53 -16.36 -0.62 -5.11
N CYS A 54 -17.37 -0.17 -5.81
CA CYS A 54 -17.32 1.08 -6.55
C CYS A 54 -16.96 2.22 -5.60
N GLY A 55 -15.99 3.04 -5.99
CA GLY A 55 -15.52 4.13 -5.17
C GLY A 55 -14.28 3.82 -4.37
N MET A 56 -13.95 2.55 -4.22
CA MET A 56 -12.70 2.15 -3.60
C MET A 56 -11.57 2.18 -4.62
N LEU A 57 -10.39 1.79 -4.19
CA LEU A 57 -9.20 1.84 -5.04
C LEU A 57 -8.68 0.45 -5.31
N SER A 58 -7.91 0.32 -6.39
CA SER A 58 -7.24 -0.91 -6.76
C SER A 58 -5.77 -0.62 -7.04
N ILE A 59 -4.94 -1.62 -6.82
CA ILE A 59 -3.53 -1.55 -7.18
C ILE A 59 -3.27 -2.61 -8.25
N GLY A 60 -2.66 -2.20 -9.35
CA GLY A 60 -2.29 -3.13 -10.41
C GLY A 60 -1.10 -3.97 -10.02
N THR A 61 -1.16 -5.27 -10.29
CA THR A 61 -0.04 -6.18 -10.10
C THR A 61 0.05 -7.13 -11.29
N LEU A 62 1.15 -7.87 -11.35
CA LEU A 62 1.33 -8.85 -12.42
C LEU A 62 0.28 -9.96 -12.35
N GLU A 63 -0.24 -10.24 -11.18
CA GLU A 63 -1.27 -11.28 -10.99
C GLU A 63 -2.69 -10.73 -11.08
N GLY A 64 -2.86 -9.44 -11.33
CA GLY A 64 -4.15 -8.81 -11.41
C GLY A 64 -4.33 -7.75 -10.34
N PRO A 65 -5.52 -7.14 -10.27
CA PRO A 65 -5.73 -6.04 -9.34
C PRO A 65 -5.93 -6.53 -7.92
N LEU A 66 -5.42 -5.74 -6.96
CA LEU A 66 -5.65 -5.94 -5.53
C LEU A 66 -6.52 -4.80 -5.03
N LEU A 67 -7.56 -5.14 -4.29
CA LEU A 67 -8.50 -4.13 -3.78
C LEU A 67 -7.92 -3.44 -2.55
N VAL A 68 -8.04 -2.12 -2.53
CA VAL A 68 -7.70 -1.31 -1.36
C VAL A 68 -9.01 -0.86 -0.72
N SER A 69 -9.33 -1.39 0.44
CA SER A 69 -10.52 -1.01 1.18
C SER A 69 -10.19 0.20 2.07
N TRP A 70 -11.24 0.96 2.43
CA TRP A 70 -11.01 2.11 3.30
C TRP A 70 -10.46 1.64 4.64
N GLY A 71 -9.35 2.25 5.05
CA GLY A 71 -8.64 1.86 6.26
C GLY A 71 -7.42 1.02 6.01
N ASP A 72 -7.30 0.44 4.82
CA ASP A 72 -6.11 -0.35 4.48
C ASP A 72 -4.89 0.56 4.36
N TRP A 73 -3.74 0.00 4.67
CA TRP A 73 -2.47 0.68 4.44
C TRP A 73 -1.95 0.30 3.07
N ILE A 74 -1.38 1.26 2.37
CA ILE A 74 -0.64 1.00 1.14
C ILE A 74 0.83 1.08 1.49
N ILE A 75 1.56 0.01 1.23
CA ILE A 75 2.96 -0.10 1.60
C ILE A 75 3.80 -0.01 0.34
N ARG A 76 4.87 0.78 0.42
CA ARG A 76 5.88 0.83 -0.62
C ARG A 76 7.05 -0.02 -0.15
N GLY A 77 7.29 -1.13 -0.83
CA GLY A 77 8.35 -2.04 -0.47
C GLY A 77 9.73 -1.55 -0.89
N VAL A 78 10.74 -2.33 -0.54
CA VAL A 78 12.13 -1.93 -0.75
C VAL A 78 12.49 -1.84 -2.23
N ALA A 79 11.80 -2.58 -3.07
CA ALA A 79 12.03 -2.53 -4.51
C ALA A 79 11.14 -1.51 -5.23
N GLY A 80 10.38 -0.73 -4.48
CA GLY A 80 9.49 0.28 -5.06
C GLY A 80 8.10 -0.22 -5.39
N GLU A 81 7.84 -1.50 -5.18
CA GLU A 81 6.50 -2.05 -5.41
C GLU A 81 5.53 -1.55 -4.35
N ILE A 82 4.25 -1.48 -4.69
CA ILE A 82 3.23 -1.10 -3.72
C ILE A 82 2.22 -2.22 -3.58
N TYR A 83 1.65 -2.34 -2.38
CA TYR A 83 0.65 -3.37 -2.11
C TYR A 83 -0.20 -2.96 -0.90
N PRO A 84 -1.45 -3.45 -0.83
CA PRO A 84 -2.32 -3.12 0.29
C PRO A 84 -2.07 -4.06 1.47
N CYS A 85 -2.36 -3.58 2.66
CA CYS A 85 -2.22 -4.35 3.89
C CYS A 85 -3.37 -3.98 4.82
N LYS A 86 -4.04 -4.98 5.37
CA LYS A 86 -5.14 -4.75 6.29
C LYS A 86 -4.63 -4.08 7.56
N PRO A 87 -5.45 -3.22 8.19
CA PRO A 87 -4.97 -2.45 9.36
C PRO A 87 -4.50 -3.32 10.51
N ASP A 88 -5.18 -4.42 10.79
CA ASP A 88 -4.79 -5.31 11.89
C ASP A 88 -3.49 -6.04 11.58
N VAL A 89 -3.31 -6.46 10.34
CA VAL A 89 -2.07 -7.11 9.91
C VAL A 89 -0.93 -6.10 9.95
N PHE A 90 -1.19 -4.88 9.50
CA PHE A 90 -0.18 -3.83 9.52
C PHE A 90 0.29 -3.54 10.94
N ALA A 91 -0.65 -3.42 11.87
CA ALA A 91 -0.31 -3.12 13.25
C ALA A 91 0.48 -4.25 13.90
N ALA A 92 0.22 -5.49 13.49
CA ALA A 92 0.93 -6.64 14.05
C ALA A 92 2.33 -6.81 13.44
N THR A 93 2.55 -6.27 12.25
CA THR A 93 3.77 -6.51 11.49
C THR A 93 4.76 -5.35 11.57
N TYR A 94 4.25 -4.13 11.62
CA TYR A 94 5.07 -2.92 11.54
C TYR A 94 4.86 -2.02 12.75
N GLU A 95 5.86 -1.23 13.05
CA GLU A 95 5.75 -0.21 14.09
C GLU A 95 6.33 1.08 13.55
N PRO A 96 5.86 2.23 14.05
CA PRO A 96 6.37 3.50 13.56
C PRO A 96 7.84 3.65 13.88
N CYS A 97 8.59 4.22 12.93
CA CYS A 97 9.96 4.64 13.19
C CYS A 97 9.90 6.03 13.81
N THR A 98 10.52 6.19 14.96
CA THR A 98 10.64 7.50 15.56
C THR A 98 11.85 8.22 14.95
N GLY A 99 11.81 9.54 14.96
CA GLY A 99 12.80 10.31 14.26
C GLY A 99 14.24 10.11 14.72
N ASP A 100 14.41 9.60 15.89
CA ASP A 100 15.74 9.39 16.45
C ASP A 100 16.20 7.95 16.29
N VAL A 101 15.50 7.16 15.59
CA VAL A 101 15.92 5.79 15.33
C VAL A 101 17.19 5.82 14.54
N SER A 102 18.11 5.24 15.05
CA SER A 102 19.41 5.21 14.41
C SER A 102 19.95 3.81 14.47
#